data_76309fd4a9f19ab64b5511b3f4736a97
#
_entry.id   76309fd4a9f19ab64b5511b3f4736a97
#
_cell.length_a   1.000
_cell.length_b   1.000
_cell.length_c   1.000
_cell.angle_alpha   90.00
_cell.angle_beta   90.00
_cell.angle_gamma   90.00
#
_symmetry.space_group_name_H-M   'P 1'
#
loop_
_entity.id
_entity.type
_entity.pdbx_description
1 polymer ?
#
loop_
_entity_poly.entity_id
_entity_poly.type
_entity_poly.pdbx_seq_one_letter_code
_entity_poly.pdbx_strand_id
1 'polypeptide(L)'
;SLVGSEMCIRDRETISRVVAGALAKLALKQLGISVTAYTSQVGPVKLDKDYKSYNLDLIETNDVRCPDPEKAKEMAELIWKIKGEGDTIGGVVSCVIKGCPIGLGQPVFGKLHAALGNAMLSINAVKGFSYGQGFDSMELKGSEQNDVFYNNNGRVETKSNYSGGIQGGISNGQDIYFRVAFKPVATILMEQHTVNINGTDTTMKAKGRHDACVLPRAVPIVEAMAAMTILDYYLIDRTTQL
;
A
#
# COMPACT_ATOMS: atom_id res chain seq x y z
N SER A 1 28.82 -3.83 12.42
CA SER A 1 27.54 -4.16 13.06
C SER A 1 26.48 -4.29 11.98
N LEU A 2 25.69 -5.33 12.01
CA LEU A 2 24.59 -5.64 11.07
C LEU A 2 23.58 -4.49 10.95
N VAL A 3 23.37 -3.70 11.99
CA VAL A 3 22.42 -2.58 12.03
C VAL A 3 22.79 -1.44 11.07
N GLY A 4 24.06 -1.18 10.81
CA GLY A 4 24.50 -0.14 9.86
C GLY A 4 24.40 -0.57 8.40
N SER A 5 24.49 -1.87 8.09
CA SER A 5 24.39 -2.41 6.74
C SER A 5 22.94 -2.48 6.23
N GLU A 6 21.98 -2.77 7.10
CA GLU A 6 20.57 -2.87 6.73
C GLU A 6 19.98 -1.52 6.30
N MET A 7 20.40 -0.41 6.92
CA MET A 7 19.92 0.92 6.54
C MET A 7 20.41 1.32 5.14
N CYS A 8 21.67 1.03 4.82
CA CYS A 8 22.22 1.30 3.47
C CYS A 8 21.63 0.40 2.39
N ILE A 9 21.37 -0.87 2.69
CA ILE A 9 20.75 -1.82 1.75
C ILE A 9 19.30 -1.41 1.47
N ARG A 10 18.54 -1.08 2.51
CA ARG A 10 17.14 -0.63 2.38
C ARG A 10 17.00 0.61 1.50
N ASP A 11 17.80 1.64 1.75
CA ASP A 11 17.68 2.90 1.02
C ASP A 11 18.03 2.72 -0.48
N ARG A 12 19.07 1.96 -0.79
CA ARG A 12 19.48 1.69 -2.19
C ARG A 12 18.47 0.83 -2.94
N GLU A 13 17.92 -0.18 -2.31
CA GLU A 13 16.95 -1.08 -2.91
C GLU A 13 15.62 -0.35 -3.19
N THR A 14 15.11 0.43 -2.25
CA THR A 14 13.85 1.15 -2.42
C THR A 14 13.93 2.24 -3.50
N ILE A 15 15.06 2.92 -3.66
CA ILE A 15 15.27 3.88 -4.76
C ILE A 15 15.13 3.17 -6.11
N SER A 16 15.74 2.01 -6.29
CA SER A 16 15.64 1.24 -7.54
C SER A 16 14.20 0.83 -7.86
N ARG A 17 13.40 0.44 -6.85
CA ARG A 17 11.98 0.14 -7.01
C ARG A 17 11.19 1.37 -7.48
N VAL A 18 11.43 2.54 -6.87
CA VAL A 18 10.73 3.78 -7.22
C VAL A 18 11.07 4.22 -8.64
N VAL A 19 12.34 4.11 -9.06
CA VAL A 19 12.76 4.44 -10.44
C VAL A 19 12.07 3.52 -11.45
N ALA A 20 12.11 2.20 -11.22
CA ALA A 20 11.45 1.24 -12.10
C ALA A 20 9.92 1.45 -12.13
N GLY A 21 9.31 1.72 -10.97
CA GLY A 21 7.89 2.04 -10.87
C GLY A 21 7.49 3.33 -11.57
N ALA A 22 8.35 4.35 -11.56
CA ALA A 22 8.10 5.58 -12.31
C ALA A 22 8.03 5.32 -13.82
N LEU A 23 8.94 4.51 -14.36
CA LEU A 23 8.89 4.08 -15.77
C LEU A 23 7.64 3.25 -16.06
N ALA A 24 7.28 2.34 -15.17
CA ALA A 24 6.03 1.58 -15.28
C ALA A 24 4.78 2.48 -15.29
N LYS A 25 4.72 3.48 -14.39
CA LYS A 25 3.61 4.47 -14.37
C LYS A 25 3.53 5.27 -15.67
N LEU A 26 4.65 5.65 -16.27
CA LEU A 26 4.68 6.34 -17.57
C LEU A 26 4.11 5.46 -18.69
N ALA A 27 4.47 4.18 -18.74
CA ALA A 27 3.92 3.22 -19.69
C ALA A 27 2.42 3.02 -19.47
N LEU A 28 1.99 2.78 -18.22
CA LEU A 28 0.59 2.60 -17.86
C LEU A 28 -0.27 3.82 -18.18
N LYS A 29 0.26 5.03 -18.03
CA LYS A 29 -0.44 6.26 -18.42
C LYS A 29 -0.82 6.29 -19.88
N GLN A 30 0.03 5.77 -20.78
CA GLN A 30 -0.28 5.67 -22.22
C GLN A 30 -1.44 4.69 -22.50
N LEU A 31 -1.67 3.76 -21.58
CA LEU A 31 -2.74 2.77 -21.64
C LEU A 31 -4.03 3.24 -20.92
N GLY A 32 -4.05 4.46 -20.39
CA GLY A 32 -5.17 4.98 -19.61
C GLY A 32 -5.26 4.43 -18.19
N ILE A 33 -4.21 3.76 -17.70
CA ILE A 33 -4.16 3.17 -16.36
C ILE A 33 -3.44 4.13 -15.42
N SER A 34 -4.03 4.43 -14.27
CA SER A 34 -3.41 5.24 -13.21
C SER A 34 -3.28 4.44 -11.92
N VAL A 35 -2.16 4.67 -11.21
CA VAL A 35 -1.87 4.05 -9.91
C VAL A 35 -1.60 5.18 -8.94
N THR A 36 -2.36 5.23 -7.85
CA THR A 36 -2.25 6.28 -6.83
C THR A 36 -2.29 5.65 -5.45
N ALA A 37 -1.29 5.92 -4.62
CA ALA A 37 -1.27 5.50 -3.23
C ALA A 37 -1.25 6.71 -2.29
N TYR A 38 -1.74 6.52 -1.08
CA TYR A 38 -1.83 7.56 -0.07
C TYR A 38 -1.84 6.98 1.34
N THR A 39 -1.46 7.79 2.31
CA THR A 39 -1.57 7.45 3.73
C THR A 39 -3.03 7.50 4.15
N SER A 40 -3.58 6.36 4.53
CA SER A 40 -4.98 6.24 4.98
C SER A 40 -5.12 6.08 6.48
N GLN A 41 -4.04 5.76 7.19
CA GLN A 41 -4.05 5.64 8.65
C GLN A 41 -2.65 5.85 9.23
N VAL A 42 -2.56 6.58 10.34
CA VAL A 42 -1.37 6.69 11.19
C VAL A 42 -1.81 6.38 12.62
N GLY A 43 -1.35 5.26 13.18
CA GLY A 43 -1.79 4.81 14.49
C GLY A 43 -3.32 4.76 14.60
N PRO A 44 -3.94 5.46 15.57
CA PRO A 44 -5.40 5.48 15.73
C PRO A 44 -6.13 6.43 14.77
N VAL A 45 -5.41 7.38 14.15
CA VAL A 45 -6.01 8.36 13.21
C VAL A 45 -6.15 7.72 11.84
N LYS A 46 -7.38 7.53 11.38
CA LYS A 46 -7.71 6.87 10.12
C LYS A 46 -8.74 7.65 9.30
N LEU A 47 -8.69 7.46 8.00
CA LEU A 47 -9.75 7.86 7.08
C LEU A 47 -10.95 6.94 7.27
N ASP A 48 -12.16 7.49 7.22
CA ASP A 48 -13.42 6.81 7.53
C ASP A 48 -14.36 6.67 6.32
N LYS A 49 -14.03 7.33 5.19
CA LYS A 49 -14.85 7.33 3.98
C LYS A 49 -14.27 6.42 2.90
N ASP A 50 -15.11 6.04 1.96
CA ASP A 50 -14.70 5.35 0.73
C ASP A 50 -13.69 6.21 -0.05
N TYR A 51 -12.72 5.56 -0.72
CA TYR A 51 -11.67 6.24 -1.49
C TYR A 51 -12.24 7.17 -2.59
N LYS A 52 -13.43 6.87 -3.10
CA LYS A 52 -14.13 7.70 -4.10
C LYS A 52 -14.56 9.06 -3.58
N SER A 53 -14.66 9.20 -2.25
CA SER A 53 -15.08 10.43 -1.58
C SER A 53 -13.93 11.43 -1.37
N TYR A 54 -12.67 11.01 -1.61
CA TYR A 54 -11.51 11.86 -1.43
C TYR A 54 -10.99 12.41 -2.75
N ASN A 55 -10.53 13.67 -2.72
CA ASN A 55 -9.78 14.24 -3.83
C ASN A 55 -8.31 13.79 -3.74
N LEU A 56 -7.94 12.81 -4.56
CA LEU A 56 -6.60 12.24 -4.56
C LEU A 56 -5.51 13.21 -5.07
N ASP A 57 -5.86 14.32 -5.72
CA ASP A 57 -4.90 15.35 -6.15
C ASP A 57 -4.29 16.11 -4.95
N LEU A 58 -4.92 16.02 -3.78
CA LEU A 58 -4.44 16.66 -2.55
C LEU A 58 -3.32 15.87 -1.84
N ILE A 59 -3.00 14.67 -2.28
CA ILE A 59 -2.02 13.78 -1.62
C ILE A 59 -0.65 14.45 -1.49
N GLU A 60 -0.18 15.12 -2.53
CA GLU A 60 1.14 15.76 -2.55
C GLU A 60 1.13 17.19 -1.95
N THR A 61 -0.01 17.66 -1.43
CA THR A 61 -0.11 19.00 -0.82
C THR A 61 0.32 19.03 0.65
N ASN A 62 0.59 17.87 1.24
CA ASN A 62 1.00 17.75 2.64
C ASN A 62 2.07 16.66 2.84
N ASP A 63 2.87 16.83 3.89
CA ASP A 63 4.00 15.94 4.19
C ASP A 63 3.60 14.50 4.55
N VAL A 64 2.36 14.28 4.97
CA VAL A 64 1.84 12.96 5.35
C VAL A 64 1.35 12.18 4.14
N ARG A 65 1.09 12.86 3.01
CA ARG A 65 0.51 12.28 1.81
C ARG A 65 -0.87 11.68 2.04
N CYS A 66 -1.72 12.42 2.74
CA CYS A 66 -3.10 12.08 3.02
C CYS A 66 -4.04 12.95 2.17
N PRO A 67 -5.08 12.40 1.51
CA PRO A 67 -5.97 13.17 0.65
C PRO A 67 -6.98 14.04 1.42
N ASP A 68 -7.13 13.85 2.71
CA ASP A 68 -7.99 14.65 3.59
C ASP A 68 -7.12 15.64 4.39
N PRO A 69 -7.25 16.95 4.17
CA PRO A 69 -6.40 17.95 4.83
C PRO A 69 -6.55 18.00 6.35
N GLU A 70 -7.75 17.76 6.88
CA GLU A 70 -7.99 17.77 8.34
C GLU A 70 -7.32 16.55 8.97
N LYS A 71 -7.53 15.37 8.39
CA LYS A 71 -6.87 14.13 8.84
C LYS A 71 -5.35 14.19 8.64
N ALA A 72 -4.87 14.80 7.56
CA ALA A 72 -3.45 15.04 7.35
C ALA A 72 -2.81 15.82 8.50
N LYS A 73 -3.51 16.87 8.99
CA LYS A 73 -3.07 17.66 10.14
C LYS A 73 -3.04 16.82 11.42
N GLU A 74 -4.13 16.10 11.73
CA GLU A 74 -4.20 15.20 12.90
C GLU A 74 -3.07 14.16 12.88
N MET A 75 -2.81 13.56 11.71
CA MET A 75 -1.74 12.57 11.52
C MET A 75 -0.36 13.20 11.72
N ALA A 76 -0.13 14.39 11.18
CA ALA A 76 1.14 15.11 11.33
C ALA A 76 1.41 15.46 12.80
N GLU A 77 0.41 16.00 13.52
CA GLU A 77 0.51 16.31 14.94
C GLU A 77 0.83 15.06 15.77
N LEU A 78 0.19 13.92 15.48
CA LEU A 78 0.47 12.65 16.14
C LEU A 78 1.92 12.20 15.88
N ILE A 79 2.39 12.27 14.64
CA ILE A 79 3.78 11.90 14.29
C ILE A 79 4.78 12.79 15.05
N TRP A 80 4.54 14.10 15.12
CA TRP A 80 5.39 15.03 15.84
C TRP A 80 5.41 14.75 17.35
N LYS A 81 4.26 14.42 17.95
CA LYS A 81 4.15 14.02 19.35
C LYS A 81 5.00 12.78 19.64
N ILE A 82 4.78 11.71 18.89
CA ILE A 82 5.49 10.42 19.04
C ILE A 82 7.01 10.61 18.84
N LYS A 83 7.39 11.43 17.86
CA LYS A 83 8.80 11.79 17.64
C LYS A 83 9.41 12.49 18.85
N GLY A 84 8.67 13.40 19.49
CA GLY A 84 9.09 14.09 20.72
C GLY A 84 9.29 13.14 21.91
N GLU A 85 8.52 12.05 21.96
CA GLU A 85 8.63 10.97 22.94
C GLU A 85 9.81 10.02 22.65
N GLY A 86 10.46 10.15 21.49
CA GLY A 86 11.53 9.26 21.05
C GLY A 86 11.06 7.90 20.57
N ASP A 87 9.78 7.78 20.25
CA ASP A 87 9.11 6.56 19.82
C ASP A 87 8.75 6.60 18.32
N THR A 88 8.09 5.57 17.83
CA THR A 88 7.69 5.40 16.42
C THR A 88 6.26 4.89 16.31
N ILE A 89 5.63 5.18 15.19
CA ILE A 89 4.25 4.77 14.92
C ILE A 89 4.11 4.20 13.50
N GLY A 90 3.30 3.16 13.36
CA GLY A 90 2.93 2.55 12.09
C GLY A 90 1.59 3.04 11.57
N GLY A 91 1.10 2.38 10.55
CA GLY A 91 -0.22 2.67 9.99
C GLY A 91 -0.47 1.96 8.67
N VAL A 92 -1.28 2.56 7.80
CA VAL A 92 -1.74 1.94 6.56
C VAL A 92 -1.55 2.90 5.38
N VAL A 93 -1.02 2.35 4.29
CA VAL A 93 -1.03 2.98 2.96
C VAL A 93 -2.12 2.30 2.14
N SER A 94 -3.03 3.08 1.57
CA SER A 94 -4.02 2.62 0.60
C SER A 94 -3.56 2.91 -0.82
N CYS A 95 -3.91 2.04 -1.76
CA CYS A 95 -3.61 2.22 -3.17
C CYS A 95 -4.86 1.96 -4.01
N VAL A 96 -5.05 2.80 -5.03
CA VAL A 96 -6.14 2.68 -6.00
C VAL A 96 -5.55 2.65 -7.41
N ILE A 97 -5.98 1.69 -8.22
CA ILE A 97 -5.59 1.54 -9.62
C ILE A 97 -6.86 1.71 -10.46
N LYS A 98 -6.89 2.71 -11.32
CA LYS A 98 -8.02 3.01 -12.19
C LYS A 98 -7.68 2.71 -13.65
N GLY A 99 -8.70 2.36 -14.44
CA GLY A 99 -8.55 2.10 -15.86
C GLY A 99 -7.93 0.74 -16.20
N CYS A 100 -7.82 -0.16 -15.22
CA CYS A 100 -7.31 -1.50 -15.44
C CYS A 100 -8.27 -2.29 -16.36
N PRO A 101 -7.81 -2.89 -17.49
CA PRO A 101 -8.66 -3.68 -18.35
C PRO A 101 -9.14 -4.96 -17.66
N ILE A 102 -10.20 -5.55 -18.21
CA ILE A 102 -10.66 -6.89 -17.81
C ILE A 102 -9.64 -7.91 -18.32
N GLY A 103 -9.36 -8.95 -17.52
CA GLY A 103 -8.59 -10.11 -17.95
C GLY A 103 -7.18 -10.20 -17.41
N LEU A 104 -6.65 -9.17 -16.70
CA LEU A 104 -5.31 -9.25 -16.12
C LEU A 104 -5.29 -10.21 -14.93
N GLY A 105 -4.38 -11.16 -14.98
CA GLY A 105 -4.23 -12.24 -14.02
C GLY A 105 -4.25 -13.59 -14.70
N GLN A 106 -3.81 -14.61 -13.99
CA GLN A 106 -3.82 -15.99 -14.49
C GLN A 106 -4.57 -16.89 -13.52
N PRO A 107 -5.34 -17.87 -14.00
CA PRO A 107 -6.02 -18.81 -13.12
C PRO A 107 -5.02 -19.64 -12.32
N VAL A 108 -5.44 -20.10 -11.16
CA VAL A 108 -4.76 -20.98 -10.21
C VAL A 108 -3.52 -20.34 -9.59
N PHE A 109 -2.40 -20.18 -10.26
CA PHE A 109 -1.12 -19.81 -9.64
C PHE A 109 -0.74 -18.33 -9.82
N GLY A 110 -1.05 -17.73 -10.97
CA GLY A 110 -0.75 -16.34 -11.30
C GLY A 110 -1.88 -15.36 -11.00
N LYS A 111 -2.60 -15.53 -9.90
CA LYS A 111 -3.70 -14.65 -9.52
C LYS A 111 -3.21 -13.24 -9.26
N LEU A 112 -3.86 -12.23 -9.85
CA LEU A 112 -3.45 -10.83 -9.76
C LEU A 112 -3.35 -10.32 -8.31
N HIS A 113 -4.33 -10.65 -7.45
CA HIS A 113 -4.28 -10.25 -6.05
C HIS A 113 -3.13 -10.92 -5.28
N ALA A 114 -2.76 -12.17 -5.65
CA ALA A 114 -1.63 -12.86 -5.03
C ALA A 114 -0.30 -12.21 -5.45
N ALA A 115 -0.16 -11.81 -6.71
CA ALA A 115 1.01 -11.10 -7.19
C ALA A 115 1.14 -9.71 -6.55
N LEU A 116 0.04 -8.95 -6.45
CA LEU A 116 0.01 -7.67 -5.72
C LEU A 116 0.38 -7.87 -4.26
N GLY A 117 -0.18 -8.88 -3.60
CA GLY A 117 0.14 -9.22 -2.21
C GLY A 117 1.62 -9.57 -2.02
N ASN A 118 2.19 -10.38 -2.90
CA ASN A 118 3.61 -10.71 -2.90
C ASN A 118 4.47 -9.44 -3.05
N ALA A 119 4.16 -8.61 -4.06
CA ALA A 119 4.87 -7.35 -4.29
C ALA A 119 4.85 -6.44 -3.05
N MET A 120 3.68 -6.27 -2.41
CA MET A 120 3.52 -5.45 -1.21
C MET A 120 4.24 -6.04 0.01
N LEU A 121 4.11 -7.34 0.24
CA LEU A 121 4.77 -8.04 1.37
C LEU A 121 6.30 -8.08 1.21
N SER A 122 6.83 -7.89 0.02
CA SER A 122 8.28 -7.74 -0.23
C SER A 122 8.83 -6.38 0.22
N ILE A 123 7.97 -5.40 0.54
CA ILE A 123 8.38 -4.08 1.02
C ILE A 123 8.75 -4.19 2.49
N ASN A 124 9.88 -3.60 2.87
CA ASN A 124 10.34 -3.57 4.26
C ASN A 124 9.29 -2.94 5.19
N ALA A 125 9.16 -3.51 6.39
CA ALA A 125 8.20 -3.13 7.43
C ALA A 125 6.72 -3.45 7.13
N VAL A 126 6.37 -3.98 5.98
CA VAL A 126 5.01 -4.45 5.71
C VAL A 126 4.68 -5.67 6.58
N LYS A 127 3.47 -5.69 7.13
CA LYS A 127 2.93 -6.75 7.99
C LYS A 127 1.57 -7.28 7.55
N GLY A 128 0.93 -6.60 6.60
CA GLY A 128 -0.36 -7.05 6.10
C GLY A 128 -0.71 -6.45 4.76
N PHE A 129 -1.48 -7.21 4.00
CA PHE A 129 -2.06 -6.81 2.73
C PHE A 129 -3.54 -7.22 2.73
N SER A 130 -4.40 -6.32 2.27
CA SER A 130 -5.84 -6.57 2.15
C SER A 130 -6.35 -5.86 0.91
N TYR A 131 -7.13 -6.53 0.06
CA TYR A 131 -7.71 -5.94 -1.15
C TYR A 131 -9.24 -5.99 -1.10
N GLY A 132 -9.90 -5.08 -1.82
CA GLY A 132 -11.33 -4.90 -1.71
C GLY A 132 -11.73 -4.55 -0.27
N GLN A 133 -12.86 -5.05 0.19
CA GLN A 133 -13.27 -4.92 1.58
C GLN A 133 -12.37 -5.73 2.53
N GLY A 134 -11.76 -6.83 2.06
CA GLY A 134 -10.86 -7.65 2.86
C GLY A 134 -11.47 -8.09 4.19
N PHE A 135 -10.82 -7.78 5.30
CA PHE A 135 -11.29 -8.18 6.64
C PHE A 135 -12.63 -7.54 7.05
N ASP A 136 -12.96 -6.37 6.51
CA ASP A 136 -14.19 -5.66 6.87
C ASP A 136 -15.45 -6.39 6.37
N SER A 137 -15.31 -7.33 5.42
CA SER A 137 -16.40 -8.14 4.88
C SER A 137 -16.69 -9.44 5.62
N MET A 138 -15.88 -9.78 6.63
CA MET A 138 -16.02 -11.08 7.31
C MET A 138 -17.29 -11.19 8.15
N GLU A 139 -17.90 -10.07 8.51
CA GLU A 139 -19.17 -10.02 9.24
C GLU A 139 -20.40 -10.03 8.31
N LEU A 140 -20.19 -9.90 6.98
CA LEU A 140 -21.26 -9.84 6.01
C LEU A 140 -21.66 -11.23 5.50
N LYS A 141 -22.95 -11.38 5.18
CA LYS A 141 -23.43 -12.55 4.44
C LYS A 141 -23.06 -12.44 2.96
N GLY A 142 -22.95 -13.57 2.27
CA GLY A 142 -22.65 -13.59 0.84
C GLY A 142 -23.60 -12.74 0.00
N SER A 143 -24.89 -12.70 0.33
CA SER A 143 -25.89 -11.86 -0.34
C SER A 143 -25.69 -10.35 -0.14
N GLU A 144 -24.99 -9.95 0.92
CA GLU A 144 -24.67 -8.55 1.23
C GLU A 144 -23.35 -8.12 0.59
N GLN A 145 -22.42 -9.08 0.41
CA GLN A 145 -21.09 -8.82 -0.12
C GLN A 145 -20.99 -9.01 -1.65
N ASN A 146 -21.93 -9.71 -2.27
CA ASN A 146 -21.87 -9.94 -3.71
C ASN A 146 -21.98 -8.64 -4.51
N ASP A 147 -21.03 -8.44 -5.45
CA ASP A 147 -21.07 -7.36 -6.42
C ASP A 147 -22.09 -7.69 -7.50
N VAL A 148 -23.27 -7.07 -7.44
CA VAL A 148 -24.37 -7.33 -8.36
C VAL A 148 -24.07 -6.70 -9.71
N PHE A 149 -24.00 -7.52 -10.77
CA PHE A 149 -23.82 -7.06 -12.14
C PHE A 149 -25.07 -6.35 -12.70
N TYR A 150 -24.86 -5.32 -13.50
CA TYR A 150 -25.92 -4.67 -14.24
C TYR A 150 -25.39 -4.19 -15.60
N ASN A 151 -26.32 -3.93 -16.53
CA ASN A 151 -26.00 -3.38 -17.83
C ASN A 151 -26.06 -1.85 -17.78
N ASN A 152 -24.93 -1.20 -17.96
CA ASN A 152 -24.81 0.24 -18.11
C ASN A 152 -24.58 0.59 -19.59
N ASN A 153 -25.68 0.84 -20.33
CA ASN A 153 -25.62 1.24 -21.75
C ASN A 153 -24.75 0.32 -22.63
N GLY A 154 -24.88 -1.00 -22.44
CA GLY A 154 -24.14 -2.01 -23.20
C GLY A 154 -22.82 -2.43 -22.56
N ARG A 155 -22.44 -1.83 -21.43
CA ARG A 155 -21.30 -2.26 -20.62
C ARG A 155 -21.79 -3.01 -19.40
N VAL A 156 -21.12 -4.12 -19.08
CA VAL A 156 -21.37 -4.87 -17.86
C VAL A 156 -20.54 -4.23 -16.74
N GLU A 157 -21.22 -3.74 -15.72
CA GLU A 157 -20.62 -3.12 -14.53
C GLU A 157 -21.18 -3.75 -13.25
N THR A 158 -20.59 -3.46 -12.11
CA THR A 158 -21.08 -3.89 -10.79
C THR A 158 -21.62 -2.69 -10.01
N LYS A 159 -22.69 -2.89 -9.23
CA LYS A 159 -23.30 -1.85 -8.37
C LYS A 159 -22.39 -1.47 -7.20
N SER A 160 -21.62 -2.42 -6.71
CA SER A 160 -20.62 -2.30 -5.67
C SER A 160 -19.27 -2.78 -6.21
N ASN A 161 -18.22 -2.61 -5.43
CA ASN A 161 -16.88 -3.10 -5.78
C ASN A 161 -16.21 -3.72 -4.53
N TYR A 162 -16.94 -4.55 -3.82
CA TYR A 162 -16.46 -5.21 -2.60
C TYR A 162 -15.30 -6.17 -2.90
N SER A 163 -15.29 -6.77 -4.09
CA SER A 163 -14.21 -7.62 -4.59
C SER A 163 -12.90 -6.86 -4.86
N GLY A 164 -12.94 -5.49 -4.87
CA GLY A 164 -11.75 -4.69 -5.12
C GLY A 164 -11.19 -4.82 -6.53
N GLY A 165 -12.06 -4.93 -7.55
CA GLY A 165 -11.67 -5.00 -8.97
C GLY A 165 -11.08 -6.33 -9.42
N ILE A 166 -11.02 -7.35 -8.55
CA ILE A 166 -10.41 -8.65 -8.84
C ILE A 166 -11.37 -9.77 -8.41
N GLN A 167 -11.81 -10.58 -9.35
CA GLN A 167 -12.66 -11.74 -9.11
C GLN A 167 -12.00 -13.01 -9.69
N GLY A 168 -11.99 -14.09 -8.93
CA GLY A 168 -11.30 -15.32 -9.34
C GLY A 168 -9.79 -15.21 -9.55
N GLY A 169 -9.20 -14.06 -9.19
CA GLY A 169 -7.78 -13.75 -9.41
C GLY A 169 -7.52 -12.94 -10.68
N ILE A 170 -8.58 -12.49 -11.36
CA ILE A 170 -8.52 -11.80 -12.64
C ILE A 170 -9.21 -10.44 -12.51
N SER A 171 -8.66 -9.38 -13.11
CA SER A 171 -9.27 -8.04 -13.10
C SER A 171 -10.61 -8.05 -13.82
N ASN A 172 -11.61 -7.36 -13.27
CA ASN A 172 -12.97 -7.30 -13.78
C ASN A 172 -13.33 -5.94 -14.42
N GLY A 173 -12.34 -5.04 -14.61
CA GLY A 173 -12.52 -3.71 -15.20
C GLY A 173 -12.96 -2.62 -14.22
N GLN A 174 -13.23 -2.96 -12.96
CA GLN A 174 -13.48 -2.00 -11.91
C GLN A 174 -12.15 -1.49 -11.33
N ASP A 175 -12.20 -0.41 -10.54
CA ASP A 175 -11.04 0.07 -9.79
C ASP A 175 -10.48 -1.03 -8.90
N ILE A 176 -9.18 -1.27 -8.98
CA ILE A 176 -8.50 -2.17 -8.04
C ILE A 176 -8.05 -1.32 -6.86
N TYR A 177 -8.47 -1.71 -5.65
CA TYR A 177 -8.03 -1.03 -4.43
C TYR A 177 -7.61 -2.01 -3.35
N PHE A 178 -6.57 -1.61 -2.60
CA PHE A 178 -5.99 -2.42 -1.54
C PHE A 178 -5.34 -1.57 -0.46
N ARG A 179 -5.08 -2.20 0.68
CA ARG A 179 -4.46 -1.60 1.86
C ARG A 179 -3.22 -2.37 2.27
N VAL A 180 -2.17 -1.66 2.67
CA VAL A 180 -0.88 -2.22 3.09
C VAL A 180 -0.54 -1.71 4.48
N ALA A 181 -0.45 -2.61 5.44
CA ALA A 181 -0.15 -2.28 6.83
C ALA A 181 1.36 -2.28 7.09
N PHE A 182 1.86 -1.21 7.67
CA PHE A 182 3.25 -1.01 8.05
C PHE A 182 3.40 -0.99 9.56
N LYS A 183 4.32 -1.80 10.10
CA LYS A 183 4.66 -1.74 11.52
C LYS A 183 5.40 -0.46 11.86
N PRO A 184 5.40 -0.03 13.14
CA PRO A 184 6.31 0.98 13.64
C PRO A 184 7.77 0.63 13.34
N VAL A 185 8.63 1.63 13.17
CA VAL A 185 10.07 1.42 13.00
C VAL A 185 10.63 0.82 14.29
N ALA A 186 11.40 -0.25 14.17
CA ALA A 186 11.95 -0.93 15.35
C ALA A 186 13.04 -0.14 16.08
N THR A 187 13.66 0.83 15.39
CA THR A 187 14.71 1.66 15.98
C THR A 187 14.07 2.87 16.66
N ILE A 188 13.99 2.85 17.99
CA ILE A 188 13.47 3.94 18.83
C ILE A 188 14.61 4.60 19.62
N LEU A 189 14.41 5.87 19.98
CA LEU A 189 15.40 6.64 20.77
C LEU A 189 15.26 6.44 22.27
N MET A 190 14.25 5.69 22.68
CA MET A 190 14.07 5.27 24.07
C MET A 190 15.07 4.19 24.45
N GLU A 191 15.36 4.08 25.74
CA GLU A 191 16.16 2.97 26.27
C GLU A 191 15.37 1.67 26.18
N GLN A 192 16.01 0.63 25.65
CA GLN A 192 15.42 -0.69 25.45
C GLN A 192 16.23 -1.76 26.20
N HIS A 193 15.54 -2.65 26.89
CA HIS A 193 16.13 -3.86 27.45
C HIS A 193 16.46 -4.84 26.32
N THR A 194 17.63 -5.42 26.38
CA THR A 194 18.14 -6.39 25.41
C THR A 194 19.14 -7.33 26.05
N VAL A 195 19.71 -8.21 25.27
CA VAL A 195 20.81 -9.09 25.70
C VAL A 195 22.05 -8.82 24.84
N ASN A 196 23.21 -8.92 25.44
CA ASN A 196 24.49 -8.85 24.72
C ASN A 196 24.77 -10.19 24.01
N ILE A 197 25.90 -10.24 23.27
CA ILE A 197 26.30 -11.45 22.53
C ILE A 197 26.55 -12.68 23.43
N ASN A 198 26.78 -12.47 24.73
CA ASN A 198 27.01 -13.53 25.73
C ASN A 198 25.69 -13.95 26.40
N GLY A 199 24.53 -13.42 25.99
CA GLY A 199 23.23 -13.71 26.59
C GLY A 199 22.96 -13.01 27.91
N THR A 200 23.77 -12.01 28.31
CA THR A 200 23.56 -11.24 29.54
C THR A 200 22.65 -10.06 29.29
N ASP A 201 21.71 -9.83 30.20
CA ASP A 201 20.78 -8.69 30.15
C ASP A 201 21.55 -7.36 30.17
N THR A 202 21.13 -6.46 29.30
CA THR A 202 21.69 -5.11 29.16
C THR A 202 20.66 -4.14 28.66
N THR A 203 21.01 -2.86 28.59
CA THR A 203 20.16 -1.85 27.95
C THR A 203 20.87 -1.25 26.75
N MET A 204 20.08 -0.83 25.76
CA MET A 204 20.57 -0.18 24.57
C MET A 204 19.70 1.04 24.26
N LYS A 205 20.36 2.13 23.88
CA LYS A 205 19.70 3.33 23.35
C LYS A 205 20.24 3.60 21.96
N ALA A 206 19.34 3.62 20.97
CA ALA A 206 19.74 3.93 19.60
C ALA A 206 20.21 5.38 19.49
N LYS A 207 21.20 5.62 18.61
CA LYS A 207 21.73 6.96 18.29
C LYS A 207 21.57 7.20 16.80
N GLY A 208 21.29 8.44 16.41
CA GLY A 208 21.20 8.84 15.02
C GLY A 208 19.83 9.44 14.67
N ARG A 209 19.65 9.75 13.39
CA ARG A 209 18.40 10.29 12.85
C ARG A 209 17.51 9.14 12.38
N HIS A 210 16.35 8.98 13.00
CA HIS A 210 15.36 7.98 12.65
C HIS A 210 14.01 8.63 12.36
N ASP A 211 13.23 8.01 11.46
CA ASP A 211 11.87 8.44 11.17
C ASP A 211 10.93 7.91 12.24
N ALA A 212 10.11 8.79 12.81
CA ALA A 212 9.04 8.38 13.71
C ALA A 212 7.91 7.62 12.98
N CYS A 213 7.76 7.87 11.66
CA CYS A 213 6.76 7.21 10.83
C CYS A 213 7.30 7.02 9.41
N VAL A 214 7.18 5.82 8.85
CA VAL A 214 7.68 5.50 7.49
C VAL A 214 6.65 5.74 6.40
N LEU A 215 5.39 5.93 6.74
CA LEU A 215 4.28 5.93 5.78
C LEU A 215 4.44 6.95 4.64
N PRO A 216 4.83 8.22 4.88
CA PRO A 216 5.00 9.18 3.80
C PRO A 216 6.05 8.75 2.76
N ARG A 217 7.06 7.99 3.19
CA ARG A 217 8.08 7.43 2.30
C ARG A 217 7.66 6.11 1.67
N ALA A 218 6.74 5.38 2.31
CA ALA A 218 6.22 4.13 1.79
C ALA A 218 5.23 4.33 0.62
N VAL A 219 4.51 5.45 0.59
CA VAL A 219 3.54 5.76 -0.47
C VAL A 219 4.13 5.58 -1.87
N PRO A 220 5.24 6.24 -2.29
CA PRO A 220 5.79 6.06 -3.63
C PRO A 220 6.32 4.64 -3.88
N ILE A 221 6.71 3.90 -2.84
CA ILE A 221 7.17 2.50 -2.98
C ILE A 221 5.98 1.58 -3.27
N VAL A 222 4.85 1.77 -2.57
CA VAL A 222 3.61 1.03 -2.82
C VAL A 222 3.11 1.28 -4.25
N GLU A 223 3.09 2.55 -4.69
CA GLU A 223 2.73 2.89 -6.07
C GLU A 223 3.65 2.22 -7.09
N ALA A 224 4.96 2.28 -6.87
CA ALA A 224 5.96 1.70 -7.75
C ALA A 224 5.76 0.19 -7.91
N MET A 225 5.61 -0.52 -6.80
CA MET A 225 5.41 -1.97 -6.80
C MET A 225 4.08 -2.36 -7.46
N ALA A 226 3.00 -1.60 -7.20
CA ALA A 226 1.72 -1.80 -7.86
C ALA A 226 1.82 -1.57 -9.37
N ALA A 227 2.45 -0.48 -9.79
CA ALA A 227 2.61 -0.14 -11.20
C ALA A 227 3.41 -1.20 -11.97
N MET A 228 4.52 -1.65 -11.40
CA MET A 228 5.32 -2.73 -12.02
C MET A 228 4.52 -4.02 -12.15
N THR A 229 3.78 -4.41 -11.11
CA THR A 229 2.95 -5.62 -11.14
C THR A 229 1.86 -5.53 -12.21
N ILE A 230 1.15 -4.41 -12.30
CA ILE A 230 0.09 -4.22 -13.31
C ILE A 230 0.68 -4.20 -14.72
N LEU A 231 1.81 -3.53 -14.94
CA LEU A 231 2.46 -3.50 -16.25
C LEU A 231 2.92 -4.90 -16.67
N ASP A 232 3.50 -5.68 -15.76
CA ASP A 232 3.93 -7.05 -16.03
C ASP A 232 2.74 -7.93 -16.48
N TYR A 233 1.64 -7.90 -15.74
CA TYR A 233 0.43 -8.65 -16.11
C TYR A 233 -0.22 -8.13 -17.40
N TYR A 234 -0.15 -6.85 -17.68
CA TYR A 234 -0.61 -6.30 -18.95
C TYR A 234 0.24 -6.84 -20.12
N LEU A 235 1.54 -6.87 -19.97
CA LEU A 235 2.44 -7.43 -21.00
C LEU A 235 2.24 -8.92 -21.21
N ILE A 236 2.04 -9.69 -20.12
CA ILE A 236 1.71 -11.12 -20.19
C ILE A 236 0.39 -11.31 -20.96
N ASP A 237 -0.65 -10.55 -20.64
CA ASP A 237 -1.94 -10.62 -21.35
C ASP A 237 -1.78 -10.41 -22.86
N ARG A 238 -0.96 -9.44 -23.25
CA ARG A 238 -0.66 -9.18 -24.68
C ARG A 238 -0.01 -10.35 -25.40
N THR A 239 0.70 -11.23 -24.70
CA THR A 239 1.34 -12.41 -25.29
C THR A 239 0.39 -13.61 -25.40
N THR A 240 -0.76 -13.57 -24.73
CA THR A 240 -1.75 -14.65 -24.72
C THR A 240 -2.94 -14.39 -25.65
N GLN A 241 -3.05 -13.19 -26.20
CA GLN A 241 -4.06 -12.85 -27.20
C GLN A 241 -3.56 -13.32 -28.57
N LEU A 242 -4.26 -14.28 -29.15
CA LEU A 242 -4.06 -14.76 -30.52
C LEU A 242 -4.74 -13.83 -31.53
#